data_64a93f307839903aa57138e0a280d3c0
#
_entry.id   64a93f307839903aa57138e0a280d3c0
#
_cell.length_a   1.000
_cell.length_b   1.000
_cell.length_c   1.000
_cell.angle_alpha   90.00
_cell.angle_beta   90.00
_cell.angle_gamma   90.00
#
_symmetry.space_group_name_H-M   'P 1'
#
loop_
_entity.id
_entity.type
_entity.pdbx_description
1 polymer ?
#
loop_
_entity_poly.entity_id
_entity_poly.type
_entity_poly.pdbx_seq_one_letter_code
_entity_poly.pdbx_strand_id
1 'polypeptide(L)'
;MIAIIAESSLVYFRVSASGIFIGIGMIILLCTNLLKTIKNIQKVESRRQRAELNKRRKQMETMSLQMMRTLSTTIEAKDEYTRGHSYRVAEYAALIAEELGWDKKEIRNLKNAAHLHDIGKIGIPDNILNRPTRLTEEEFQVIKEHTVIGAEILKNITLIDHVKEVARSIMKDTMVWGIRMD
;
A
#
# COMPACT_ATOMS: atom_id res chain seq x y z
N MET A 1 -26.05 -60.15 -60.21
CA MET A 1 -26.81 -58.96 -59.84
C MET A 1 -26.79 -58.69 -58.32
N ILE A 2 -27.02 -59.67 -57.45
CA ILE A 2 -27.01 -59.50 -55.99
C ILE A 2 -25.61 -59.11 -55.46
N ALA A 3 -24.51 -59.63 -55.99
CA ALA A 3 -23.16 -59.26 -55.56
C ALA A 3 -22.75 -57.83 -55.87
N ILE A 4 -23.19 -57.29 -57.01
CA ILE A 4 -22.91 -55.84 -57.38
C ILE A 4 -23.68 -54.87 -56.51
N ILE A 5 -24.90 -55.21 -56.08
CA ILE A 5 -25.67 -54.41 -55.15
C ILE A 5 -25.06 -54.37 -53.75
N ALA A 6 -24.51 -55.55 -53.31
CA ALA A 6 -23.81 -55.64 -52.01
C ALA A 6 -22.51 -54.82 -52.00
N GLU A 7 -21.72 -54.86 -53.05
CA GLU A 7 -20.49 -54.05 -53.15
C GLU A 7 -20.80 -52.54 -53.21
N SER A 8 -21.80 -52.08 -53.99
CA SER A 8 -22.19 -50.71 -54.08
C SER A 8 -22.74 -50.15 -52.72
N SER A 9 -23.48 -50.98 -51.99
CA SER A 9 -23.97 -50.63 -50.65
C SER A 9 -22.83 -50.52 -49.61
N LEU A 10 -21.82 -51.43 -49.71
CA LEU A 10 -20.65 -51.37 -48.81
C LEU A 10 -19.76 -50.17 -49.07
N VAL A 11 -19.58 -49.78 -50.35
CA VAL A 11 -18.86 -48.58 -50.75
C VAL A 11 -19.58 -47.34 -50.30
N TYR A 12 -20.90 -47.25 -50.46
CA TYR A 12 -21.71 -46.13 -50.00
C TYR A 12 -21.67 -45.96 -48.48
N PHE A 13 -21.74 -47.08 -47.73
CA PHE A 13 -21.62 -47.08 -46.27
C PHE A 13 -20.23 -46.61 -45.82
N ARG A 14 -19.13 -47.06 -46.45
CA ARG A 14 -17.77 -46.61 -46.18
C ARG A 14 -17.54 -45.14 -46.47
N VAL A 15 -18.06 -44.61 -47.59
CA VAL A 15 -17.95 -43.19 -47.94
C VAL A 15 -18.77 -42.33 -46.95
N SER A 16 -19.95 -42.79 -46.59
CA SER A 16 -20.81 -42.11 -45.59
C SER A 16 -20.15 -42.09 -44.20
N ALA A 17 -19.61 -43.23 -43.76
CA ALA A 17 -18.91 -43.30 -42.46
C ALA A 17 -17.65 -42.38 -42.41
N SER A 18 -16.84 -42.36 -43.47
CA SER A 18 -15.66 -41.49 -43.55
C SER A 18 -16.05 -40.01 -43.50
N GLY A 19 -17.17 -39.60 -44.14
CA GLY A 19 -17.67 -38.24 -44.07
C GLY A 19 -18.08 -37.83 -42.65
N ILE A 20 -18.69 -38.73 -41.89
CA ILE A 20 -19.08 -38.49 -40.49
C ILE A 20 -17.82 -38.29 -39.60
N PHE A 21 -16.78 -39.15 -39.76
CA PHE A 21 -15.54 -39.00 -39.01
C PHE A 21 -14.79 -37.70 -39.33
N ILE A 22 -14.77 -37.26 -40.59
CA ILE A 22 -14.19 -35.97 -40.98
C ILE A 22 -14.99 -34.81 -40.33
N GLY A 23 -16.32 -34.88 -40.35
CA GLY A 23 -17.18 -33.88 -39.73
C GLY A 23 -16.96 -33.76 -38.21
N ILE A 24 -16.89 -34.90 -37.52
CA ILE A 24 -16.58 -34.94 -36.08
C ILE A 24 -15.18 -34.33 -35.78
N GLY A 25 -14.17 -34.71 -36.58
CA GLY A 25 -12.82 -34.16 -36.46
C GLY A 25 -12.77 -32.66 -36.62
N MET A 26 -13.48 -32.09 -37.58
CA MET A 26 -13.61 -30.63 -37.77
C MET A 26 -14.29 -29.98 -36.60
N ILE A 27 -15.37 -30.52 -36.06
CA ILE A 27 -16.05 -29.99 -34.88
C ILE A 27 -15.13 -29.97 -33.67
N ILE A 28 -14.39 -31.07 -33.42
CA ILE A 28 -13.42 -31.12 -32.33
C ILE A 28 -12.34 -30.04 -32.51
N LEU A 29 -11.81 -29.89 -33.71
CA LEU A 29 -10.80 -28.87 -34.01
C LEU A 29 -11.33 -27.42 -33.75
N LEU A 30 -12.56 -27.14 -34.21
CA LEU A 30 -13.21 -25.87 -33.98
C LEU A 30 -13.46 -25.61 -32.48
N CYS A 31 -13.96 -26.63 -31.77
CA CYS A 31 -14.15 -26.53 -30.31
C CYS A 31 -12.84 -26.28 -29.55
N THR A 32 -11.77 -27.00 -29.90
CA THR A 32 -10.47 -26.80 -29.26
C THR A 32 -9.90 -25.39 -29.53
N ASN A 33 -10.02 -24.88 -30.75
CA ASN A 33 -9.62 -23.53 -31.11
C ASN A 33 -10.47 -22.48 -30.39
N LEU A 34 -11.77 -22.66 -30.30
CA LEU A 34 -12.65 -21.78 -29.55
C LEU A 34 -12.29 -21.75 -28.07
N LEU A 35 -12.07 -22.90 -27.45
CA LEU A 35 -11.63 -23.00 -26.05
C LEU A 35 -10.28 -22.29 -25.81
N LYS A 36 -9.33 -22.44 -26.71
CA LYS A 36 -8.04 -21.72 -26.64
C LYS A 36 -8.25 -20.21 -26.72
N THR A 37 -9.11 -19.77 -27.63
CA THR A 37 -9.42 -18.33 -27.78
C THR A 37 -10.07 -17.78 -26.53
N ILE A 38 -11.07 -18.46 -25.96
CA ILE A 38 -11.72 -18.05 -24.70
C ILE A 38 -10.72 -17.96 -23.56
N LYS A 39 -9.84 -18.98 -23.39
CA LYS A 39 -8.79 -18.96 -22.37
C LYS A 39 -7.82 -17.77 -22.55
N ASN A 40 -7.47 -17.45 -23.80
CA ASN A 40 -6.61 -16.32 -24.10
C ASN A 40 -7.29 -14.99 -23.75
N ILE A 41 -8.56 -14.82 -24.10
CA ILE A 41 -9.35 -13.62 -23.76
C ILE A 41 -9.42 -13.47 -22.24
N GLN A 42 -9.76 -14.52 -21.49
CA GLN A 42 -9.82 -14.50 -20.03
C GLN A 42 -8.45 -14.14 -19.41
N LYS A 43 -7.36 -14.68 -19.96
CA LYS A 43 -6.00 -14.37 -19.51
C LYS A 43 -5.63 -12.89 -19.72
N VAL A 44 -5.98 -12.33 -20.88
CA VAL A 44 -5.75 -10.92 -21.19
C VAL A 44 -6.56 -10.03 -20.27
N GLU A 45 -7.84 -10.33 -20.07
CA GLU A 45 -8.73 -9.58 -19.18
C GLU A 45 -8.24 -9.60 -17.73
N SER A 46 -7.86 -10.78 -17.22
CA SER A 46 -7.30 -10.90 -15.87
C SER A 46 -5.99 -10.10 -15.69
N ARG A 47 -5.14 -10.06 -16.71
CA ARG A 47 -3.92 -9.22 -16.70
C ARG A 47 -4.26 -7.74 -16.67
N ARG A 48 -5.24 -7.32 -17.44
CA ARG A 48 -5.71 -5.92 -17.49
C ARG A 48 -6.29 -5.50 -16.13
N GLN A 49 -7.14 -6.32 -15.54
CA GLN A 49 -7.71 -6.06 -14.21
C GLN A 49 -6.63 -5.97 -13.12
N ARG A 50 -5.65 -6.88 -13.13
CA ARG A 50 -4.51 -6.82 -12.19
C ARG A 50 -3.67 -5.56 -12.37
N ALA A 51 -3.41 -5.14 -13.61
CA ALA A 51 -2.67 -3.93 -13.91
C ALA A 51 -3.41 -2.67 -13.40
N GLU A 52 -4.73 -2.62 -13.60
CA GLU A 52 -5.58 -1.52 -13.12
C GLU A 52 -5.61 -1.47 -11.58
N LEU A 53 -5.78 -2.61 -10.92
CA LEU A 53 -5.74 -2.69 -9.46
C LEU A 53 -4.38 -2.23 -8.91
N ASN A 54 -3.28 -2.65 -9.52
CA ASN A 54 -1.95 -2.21 -9.12
C ASN A 54 -1.75 -0.70 -9.32
N LYS A 55 -2.28 -0.14 -10.40
CA LYS A 55 -2.25 1.31 -10.65
C LYS A 55 -3.03 2.07 -9.58
N ARG A 56 -4.26 1.64 -9.28
CA ARG A 56 -5.10 2.25 -8.23
C ARG A 56 -4.45 2.17 -6.86
N ARG A 57 -3.83 1.02 -6.53
CA ARG A 57 -3.10 0.85 -5.28
C ARG A 57 -1.94 1.85 -5.16
N LYS A 58 -1.11 1.98 -6.20
CA LYS A 58 0.00 2.95 -6.22
C LYS A 58 -0.50 4.40 -6.08
N GLN A 59 -1.60 4.74 -6.75
CA GLN A 59 -2.20 6.08 -6.63
C GLN A 59 -2.67 6.35 -5.20
N MET A 60 -3.32 5.39 -4.56
CA MET A 60 -3.78 5.50 -3.18
C MET A 60 -2.61 5.62 -2.20
N GLU A 61 -1.54 4.82 -2.36
CA GLU A 61 -0.31 4.92 -1.57
C GLU A 61 0.33 6.32 -1.71
N THR A 62 0.43 6.84 -2.94
CA THR A 62 0.97 8.19 -3.19
C THR A 62 0.13 9.27 -2.54
N MET A 63 -1.20 9.20 -2.69
CA MET A 63 -2.13 10.15 -2.09
C MET A 63 -2.06 10.12 -0.56
N SER A 64 -1.98 8.95 0.04
CA SER A 64 -1.82 8.78 1.48
C SER A 64 -0.53 9.43 1.99
N LEU A 65 0.60 9.23 1.30
CA LEU A 65 1.87 9.86 1.65
C LEU A 65 1.81 11.40 1.53
N GLN A 66 1.15 11.92 0.50
CA GLN A 66 0.95 13.35 0.34
C GLN A 66 0.11 13.94 1.47
N MET A 67 -0.98 13.27 1.86
CA MET A 67 -1.80 13.68 3.01
C MET A 67 -1.00 13.70 4.31
N MET A 68 -0.20 12.67 4.59
CA MET A 68 0.64 12.61 5.79
C MET A 68 1.64 13.78 5.82
N ARG A 69 2.30 14.06 4.70
CA ARG A 69 3.23 15.20 4.59
C ARG A 69 2.53 16.54 4.81
N THR A 70 1.35 16.71 4.22
CA THR A 70 0.56 17.94 4.39
C THR A 70 0.17 18.12 5.85
N LEU A 71 -0.30 17.08 6.53
CA LEU A 71 -0.62 17.13 7.96
C LEU A 71 0.61 17.47 8.80
N SER A 72 1.74 16.83 8.56
CA SER A 72 3.00 17.14 9.24
C SER A 72 3.40 18.61 9.05
N THR A 73 3.39 19.11 7.82
CA THR A 73 3.70 20.51 7.51
C THR A 73 2.73 21.48 8.16
N THR A 74 1.44 21.12 8.27
CA THR A 74 0.42 21.93 8.94
C THR A 74 0.71 22.05 10.44
N ILE A 75 1.15 20.97 11.08
CA ILE A 75 1.54 20.98 12.49
C ILE A 75 2.83 21.79 12.71
N GLU A 76 3.81 21.63 11.83
CA GLU A 76 5.05 22.42 11.88
C GLU A 76 4.80 23.93 11.63
N ALA A 77 3.73 24.29 10.92
CA ALA A 77 3.33 25.70 10.76
C ALA A 77 2.76 26.28 12.04
N LYS A 78 2.24 25.45 12.96
CA LYS A 78 1.78 25.84 14.28
C LYS A 78 2.94 26.01 15.27
N ASP A 79 4.05 25.30 15.09
CA ASP A 79 5.24 25.29 15.93
C ASP A 79 6.41 25.95 15.19
N GLU A 80 6.68 27.21 15.48
CA GLU A 80 7.67 28.04 14.78
C GLU A 80 9.11 27.46 14.83
N TYR A 81 9.40 26.61 15.82
CA TYR A 81 10.73 26.03 16.03
C TYR A 81 10.98 24.75 15.26
N THR A 82 9.94 24.11 14.70
CA THR A 82 10.06 22.74 14.13
C THR A 82 9.99 22.65 12.61
N ARG A 83 10.13 23.75 11.88
CA ARG A 83 10.06 23.73 10.41
C ARG A 83 11.04 22.72 9.80
N GLY A 84 10.52 21.74 9.05
CA GLY A 84 11.25 20.64 8.42
C GLY A 84 11.83 19.62 9.40
N HIS A 85 11.45 19.68 10.67
CA HIS A 85 11.92 18.75 11.71
C HIS A 85 11.44 17.33 11.43
N SER A 86 10.16 17.13 11.19
CA SER A 86 9.59 15.79 10.94
C SER A 86 10.21 15.11 9.73
N TYR A 87 10.57 15.89 8.70
CA TYR A 87 11.29 15.36 7.55
C TYR A 87 12.69 14.85 7.95
N ARG A 88 13.47 15.67 8.67
CA ARG A 88 14.81 15.28 9.11
C ARG A 88 14.77 14.05 10.02
N VAL A 89 13.85 14.03 10.98
CA VAL A 89 13.66 12.87 11.88
C VAL A 89 13.34 11.61 11.09
N ALA A 90 12.44 11.70 10.09
CA ALA A 90 12.07 10.57 9.26
C ALA A 90 13.26 10.05 8.42
N GLU A 91 14.11 10.93 7.87
CA GLU A 91 15.30 10.52 7.12
C GLU A 91 16.36 9.88 8.04
N TYR A 92 16.63 10.47 9.20
CA TYR A 92 17.61 9.88 10.15
C TYR A 92 17.13 8.54 10.70
N ALA A 93 15.86 8.42 11.06
CA ALA A 93 15.29 7.16 11.50
C ALA A 93 15.40 6.07 10.42
N ALA A 94 15.16 6.43 9.16
CA ALA A 94 15.32 5.50 8.03
C ALA A 94 16.78 5.05 7.85
N LEU A 95 17.75 5.96 7.91
CA LEU A 95 19.17 5.62 7.80
C LEU A 95 19.61 4.67 8.93
N ILE A 96 19.20 4.94 10.16
CA ILE A 96 19.51 4.07 11.31
C ILE A 96 18.89 2.68 11.11
N ALA A 97 17.62 2.60 10.67
CA ALA A 97 16.95 1.33 10.45
C ALA A 97 17.59 0.53 9.29
N GLU A 98 18.09 1.21 8.25
CA GLU A 98 18.84 0.57 7.16
C GLU A 98 20.14 -0.05 7.65
N GLU A 99 20.92 0.67 8.46
CA GLU A 99 22.15 0.16 9.09
C GLU A 99 21.87 -1.00 10.06
N LEU A 100 20.71 -1.03 10.71
CA LEU A 100 20.26 -2.13 11.56
C LEU A 100 19.71 -3.34 10.76
N GLY A 101 19.69 -3.25 9.43
CA GLY A 101 19.28 -4.36 8.55
C GLY A 101 17.76 -4.56 8.46
N TRP A 102 16.95 -3.55 8.76
CA TRP A 102 15.50 -3.65 8.63
C TRP A 102 15.08 -3.81 7.16
N ASP A 103 13.94 -4.44 6.92
CA ASP A 103 13.44 -4.58 5.56
C ASP A 103 12.87 -3.24 5.02
N LYS A 104 12.76 -3.15 3.68
CA LYS A 104 12.26 -1.94 3.00
C LYS A 104 10.83 -1.55 3.39
N LYS A 105 10.00 -2.50 3.82
CA LYS A 105 8.63 -2.22 4.26
C LYS A 105 8.65 -1.60 5.66
N GLU A 106 9.45 -2.16 6.55
CA GLU A 106 9.63 -1.69 7.92
C GLU A 106 10.23 -0.27 7.94
N ILE A 107 11.29 -0.02 7.16
CA ILE A 107 11.89 1.31 7.00
C ILE A 107 10.87 2.33 6.50
N ARG A 108 10.06 1.96 5.50
CA ARG A 108 8.99 2.84 4.99
C ARG A 108 7.92 3.13 6.05
N ASN A 109 7.52 2.14 6.83
CA ASN A 109 6.56 2.30 7.91
C ASN A 109 7.11 3.21 9.00
N LEU A 110 8.36 3.03 9.39
CA LEU A 110 9.07 3.89 10.34
C LEU A 110 9.13 5.34 9.85
N LYS A 111 9.50 5.57 8.59
CA LYS A 111 9.51 6.90 7.96
C LYS A 111 8.15 7.59 8.04
N ASN A 112 7.09 6.85 7.70
CA ASN A 112 5.73 7.39 7.72
C ASN A 112 5.27 7.72 9.16
N ALA A 113 5.61 6.88 10.12
CA ALA A 113 5.32 7.14 11.53
C ALA A 113 6.12 8.35 12.06
N ALA A 114 7.38 8.47 11.67
CA ALA A 114 8.23 9.60 12.04
C ALA A 114 7.71 10.94 11.48
N HIS A 115 7.12 10.96 10.29
CA HIS A 115 6.45 12.15 9.77
C HIS A 115 5.26 12.61 10.62
N LEU A 116 4.60 11.70 11.32
CA LEU A 116 3.39 11.94 12.10
C LEU A 116 3.64 12.03 13.61
N HIS A 117 4.89 11.91 14.07
CA HIS A 117 5.19 11.81 15.49
C HIS A 117 4.68 13.01 16.31
N ASP A 118 4.72 14.19 15.73
CA ASP A 118 4.34 15.46 16.36
C ASP A 118 2.87 15.87 16.12
N ILE A 119 2.04 15.01 15.50
CA ILE A 119 0.65 15.34 15.13
C ILE A 119 -0.17 15.80 16.34
N GLY A 120 0.14 15.31 17.53
CA GLY A 120 -0.54 15.67 18.77
C GLY A 120 -0.31 17.09 19.23
N LYS A 121 0.69 17.82 18.70
CA LYS A 121 0.89 19.25 18.98
C LYS A 121 -0.32 20.11 18.59
N ILE A 122 -1.22 19.59 17.76
CA ILE A 122 -2.49 20.25 17.44
C ILE A 122 -3.31 20.56 18.71
N GLY A 123 -3.22 19.70 19.72
CA GLY A 123 -3.94 19.86 21.00
C GLY A 123 -3.21 20.72 22.04
N ILE A 124 -1.98 21.15 21.78
CA ILE A 124 -1.22 21.96 22.71
C ILE A 124 -1.55 23.45 22.52
N PRO A 125 -1.81 24.23 23.58
CA PRO A 125 -2.06 25.66 23.49
C PRO A 125 -0.87 26.42 22.87
N ASP A 126 -1.15 27.40 21.98
CA ASP A 126 -0.12 28.14 21.23
C ASP A 126 0.78 28.96 22.14
N ASN A 127 0.23 29.54 23.22
CA ASN A 127 0.98 30.31 24.21
C ASN A 127 2.00 29.47 25.01
N ILE A 128 1.82 28.15 25.05
CA ILE A 128 2.77 27.22 25.65
C ILE A 128 3.72 26.72 24.56
N LEU A 129 3.20 26.29 23.42
CA LEU A 129 3.96 25.70 22.33
C LEU A 129 5.01 26.68 21.76
N ASN A 130 4.64 27.94 21.57
CA ASN A 130 5.49 28.99 20.98
C ASN A 130 6.05 29.96 22.02
N ARG A 131 6.16 29.54 23.28
CA ARG A 131 6.68 30.38 24.35
C ARG A 131 8.15 30.73 24.08
N PRO A 132 8.50 32.06 24.08
CA PRO A 132 9.88 32.49 23.79
C PRO A 132 10.85 32.32 24.97
N THR A 133 10.31 32.03 26.17
CA THR A 133 11.10 31.84 27.39
C THR A 133 11.13 30.37 27.79
N ARG A 134 11.95 30.04 28.79
CA ARG A 134 11.95 28.67 29.36
C ARG A 134 10.57 28.29 29.85
N LEU A 135 10.19 27.03 29.62
CA LEU A 135 8.96 26.46 30.14
C LEU A 135 9.09 26.16 31.62
N THR A 136 7.99 26.32 32.35
CA THR A 136 7.88 25.76 33.70
C THR A 136 7.71 24.26 33.62
N GLU A 137 7.89 23.57 34.77
CA GLU A 137 7.67 22.12 34.79
C GLU A 137 6.24 21.72 34.41
N GLU A 138 5.26 22.52 34.85
CA GLU A 138 3.85 22.32 34.54
C GLU A 138 3.59 22.47 33.02
N GLU A 139 4.15 23.52 32.40
CA GLU A 139 4.03 23.75 30.96
C GLU A 139 4.73 22.68 30.16
N PHE A 140 5.87 22.20 30.64
CA PHE A 140 6.58 21.08 30.04
C PHE A 140 5.73 19.79 30.07
N GLN A 141 5.01 19.51 31.17
CA GLN A 141 4.09 18.39 31.24
C GLN A 141 2.95 18.53 30.24
N VAL A 142 2.41 19.75 30.01
CA VAL A 142 1.40 20.02 28.98
C VAL A 142 1.95 19.70 27.59
N ILE A 143 3.19 20.09 27.26
CA ILE A 143 3.79 19.76 25.97
C ILE A 143 3.92 18.23 25.82
N LYS A 144 4.27 17.50 26.87
CA LYS A 144 4.35 16.03 26.82
C LYS A 144 3.01 15.36 26.46
N GLU A 145 1.89 16.00 26.73
CA GLU A 145 0.57 15.46 26.38
C GLU A 145 0.39 15.28 24.87
N HIS A 146 1.18 15.98 24.02
CA HIS A 146 1.11 15.76 22.57
C HIS A 146 1.35 14.31 22.19
N THR A 147 2.13 13.53 22.96
CA THR A 147 2.38 12.10 22.71
C THR A 147 1.11 11.27 22.86
N VAL A 148 0.31 11.60 23.87
CA VAL A 148 -0.96 10.91 24.15
C VAL A 148 -2.02 11.34 23.14
N ILE A 149 -2.11 12.63 22.87
CA ILE A 149 -3.03 13.20 21.88
C ILE A 149 -2.71 12.63 20.49
N GLY A 150 -1.43 12.59 20.10
CA GLY A 150 -0.98 12.02 18.84
C GLY A 150 -1.33 10.54 18.71
N ALA A 151 -1.12 9.74 19.76
CA ALA A 151 -1.50 8.34 19.79
C ALA A 151 -3.02 8.14 19.63
N GLU A 152 -3.83 9.01 20.22
CA GLU A 152 -5.29 8.99 20.08
C GLU A 152 -5.74 9.36 18.66
N ILE A 153 -5.13 10.38 18.05
CA ILE A 153 -5.40 10.77 16.66
C ILE A 153 -5.05 9.63 15.70
N LEU A 154 -3.91 8.97 15.92
CA LEU A 154 -3.40 7.93 15.04
C LEU A 154 -4.01 6.54 15.28
N LYS A 155 -4.85 6.36 16.30
CA LYS A 155 -5.38 5.03 16.70
C LYS A 155 -6.14 4.30 15.60
N ASN A 156 -6.78 5.04 14.70
CA ASN A 156 -7.59 4.49 13.60
C ASN A 156 -6.81 4.37 12.27
N ILE A 157 -5.53 4.76 12.24
CA ILE A 157 -4.69 4.59 11.06
C ILE A 157 -4.18 3.15 11.01
N THR A 158 -4.79 2.34 10.12
CA THR A 158 -4.42 0.93 9.91
C THR A 158 -3.43 0.73 8.76
N LEU A 159 -3.12 1.79 8.01
CA LEU A 159 -2.25 1.75 6.82
C LEU A 159 -0.75 1.56 7.16
N ILE A 160 -0.37 1.84 8.41
CA ILE A 160 1.01 1.77 8.88
C ILE A 160 1.02 0.81 10.07
N ASP A 161 1.68 -0.35 9.89
CA ASP A 161 1.88 -1.31 10.96
C ASP A 161 2.66 -0.62 12.10
N HIS A 162 2.21 -0.77 13.34
CA HIS A 162 2.89 -0.24 14.53
C HIS A 162 3.06 1.29 14.60
N VAL A 163 2.28 2.08 13.83
CA VAL A 163 2.41 3.54 13.84
C VAL A 163 2.29 4.16 15.23
N LYS A 164 1.43 3.60 16.08
CA LYS A 164 1.23 4.06 17.46
C LYS A 164 2.44 3.83 18.34
N GLU A 165 3.00 2.60 18.25
CA GLU A 165 4.15 2.18 19.05
C GLU A 165 5.39 2.97 18.63
N VAL A 166 5.61 3.11 17.31
CA VAL A 166 6.73 3.86 16.75
C VAL A 166 6.63 5.34 17.08
N ALA A 167 5.47 5.97 16.87
CA ALA A 167 5.23 7.36 17.26
C ALA A 167 5.50 7.56 18.76
N ARG A 168 5.00 6.65 19.60
CA ARG A 168 5.16 6.71 21.06
C ARG A 168 6.61 6.49 21.50
N SER A 169 7.38 5.65 20.82
CA SER A 169 8.79 5.36 21.14
C SER A 169 9.71 6.48 20.68
N ILE A 170 9.55 6.98 19.46
CA ILE A 170 10.32 8.15 18.98
C ILE A 170 10.15 9.32 19.93
N MET A 171 8.93 9.53 20.44
CA MET A 171 8.65 10.61 21.38
C MET A 171 9.23 10.40 22.77
N LYS A 172 9.29 9.17 23.29
CA LYS A 172 9.90 8.89 24.60
C LYS A 172 11.39 9.20 24.61
N ASP A 173 12.09 8.80 23.55
CA ASP A 173 13.55 8.90 23.49
C ASP A 173 14.01 10.31 23.06
N THR A 174 13.26 11.02 22.20
CA THR A 174 13.53 12.42 21.83
C THR A 174 13.30 13.40 22.99
N MET A 175 12.40 13.09 23.92
CA MET A 175 12.22 13.89 25.13
C MET A 175 13.40 13.84 26.10
N VAL A 176 14.17 12.76 26.08
CA VAL A 176 15.39 12.64 26.91
C VAL A 176 16.53 13.50 26.37
N TRP A 177 16.53 13.80 25.05
CA TRP A 177 17.69 14.45 24.39
C TRP A 177 17.38 15.79 23.70
N GLY A 178 16.14 16.20 23.56
CA GLY A 178 15.78 17.27 22.62
C GLY A 178 15.19 18.55 23.18
N ILE A 179 14.88 18.66 24.46
CA ILE A 179 14.40 19.90 25.05
C ILE A 179 15.52 20.53 25.84
N ARG A 180 16.00 21.65 25.29
CA ARG A 180 16.98 22.55 25.87
C ARG A 180 16.72 22.75 27.36
N MET A 181 17.53 22.10 28.18
CA MET A 181 17.68 22.36 29.61
C MET A 181 18.89 23.27 29.90
N ASP A 182 19.37 23.99 28.86
CA ASP A 182 20.47 24.96 29.01
C ASP A 182 19.97 26.40 28.85
#